data_aebb2fc1ff1f60eb1a5adbfa158b59b5
#
_entry.id   aebb2fc1ff1f60eb1a5adbfa158b59b5
#
_cell.length_a   1.000
_cell.length_b   1.000
_cell.length_c   1.000
_cell.angle_alpha   90.00
_cell.angle_beta   90.00
_cell.angle_gamma   90.00
#
_symmetry.space_group_name_H-M   'P 1'
#
loop_
_entity.id
_entity.type
_entity.pdbx_description
1 polymer ?
#
loop_
_entity_poly.entity_id
_entity_poly.type
_entity_poly.pdbx_seq_one_letter_code
_entity_poly.pdbx_strand_id
1 'polypeptide(L)'
;SLVAAAGGVAIARHAARAITSRCGAVDMVERLGVDVECGVDIVAESVNRAGIGLFNGMSARVHPRALGRILSQIHFGSPLNIAASLANPAMPGLAVRGVALREMLLPVAEAMRAIGYRRALVVHGTIDNSTLAMDEASVCGATHAVELADGQLTSLSFTPDACGLEIHDPQGLSPDEGQEAAVSFYRLLSGRGSLVRRDAVLLNSALALYVAGKVTTIGAGVTLSRELLDSGAALETLQRWVEVQNEDRQRGLRQLDALRREAA
;
A
#
# COMPACT_ATOMS: atom_id res chain seq x y z
N SER A 1 -2.91 -2.45 -2.37
CA SER A 1 -4.09 -1.59 -2.15
C SER A 1 -5.14 -1.73 -3.25
N LEU A 2 -4.80 -1.56 -4.55
CA LEU A 2 -5.78 -1.67 -5.67
C LEU A 2 -6.48 -3.04 -5.71
N VAL A 3 -5.73 -4.13 -5.57
CA VAL A 3 -6.30 -5.49 -5.53
C VAL A 3 -7.26 -5.65 -4.34
N ALA A 4 -6.91 -5.15 -3.15
CA ALA A 4 -7.79 -5.21 -1.99
C ALA A 4 -9.05 -4.33 -2.19
N ALA A 5 -8.91 -3.17 -2.83
CA ALA A 5 -10.04 -2.32 -3.19
C ALA A 5 -10.97 -3.01 -4.20
N ALA A 6 -10.42 -3.71 -5.20
CA ALA A 6 -11.17 -4.54 -6.13
C ALA A 6 -11.95 -5.66 -5.40
N GLY A 7 -11.42 -6.18 -4.28
CA GLY A 7 -12.09 -7.12 -3.37
C GLY A 7 -13.12 -6.47 -2.42
N GLY A 8 -13.49 -5.22 -2.65
CA GLY A 8 -14.53 -4.52 -1.88
C GLY A 8 -14.06 -4.04 -0.51
N VAL A 9 -12.77 -3.78 -0.31
CA VAL A 9 -12.23 -3.11 0.87
C VAL A 9 -12.10 -1.62 0.59
N ALA A 10 -12.75 -0.78 1.39
CA ALA A 10 -12.56 0.67 1.30
C ALA A 10 -11.16 1.05 1.79
N ILE A 11 -10.30 1.53 0.90
CA ILE A 11 -8.90 1.84 1.14
C ILE A 11 -8.69 3.36 1.20
N ALA A 12 -8.37 3.87 2.38
CA ALA A 12 -7.93 5.25 2.56
C ALA A 12 -6.40 5.26 2.77
N ARG A 13 -5.64 5.53 1.73
CA ARG A 13 -4.19 5.67 1.82
C ARG A 13 -3.81 7.06 2.33
N HIS A 14 -2.83 7.08 3.21
CA HIS A 14 -2.14 8.30 3.61
C HIS A 14 -0.65 8.09 3.34
N ALA A 15 -0.07 8.89 2.47
CA ALA A 15 1.32 8.75 2.04
C ALA A 15 1.95 10.10 1.75
N ALA A 16 3.29 10.13 1.75
CA ALA A 16 4.07 11.29 1.35
C ALA A 16 4.80 11.01 0.03
N ARG A 17 5.29 12.07 -0.62
CA ARG A 17 6.28 11.95 -1.70
C ARG A 17 7.57 11.32 -1.16
N ALA A 18 8.37 10.76 -2.04
CA ALA A 18 9.65 10.14 -1.66
C ALA A 18 10.55 11.13 -0.91
N ILE A 19 11.08 10.71 0.24
CA ILE A 19 12.05 11.46 1.03
C ILE A 19 13.44 10.83 0.88
N THR A 20 13.51 9.50 0.86
CA THR A 20 14.76 8.73 0.82
C THR A 20 14.91 7.86 -0.43
N SER A 21 13.84 7.65 -1.19
CA SER A 21 13.82 6.89 -2.45
C SER A 21 13.58 7.82 -3.65
N ARG A 22 13.89 7.35 -4.86
CA ARG A 22 13.69 8.12 -6.11
C ARG A 22 12.24 8.15 -6.59
N CYS A 23 11.38 7.28 -6.08
CA CYS A 23 9.96 7.24 -6.40
C CYS A 23 9.18 6.75 -5.17
N GLY A 24 8.29 7.59 -4.65
CA GLY A 24 7.39 7.25 -3.55
C GLY A 24 6.02 6.82 -4.05
N ALA A 25 5.17 6.38 -3.12
CA ALA A 25 3.81 5.95 -3.45
C ALA A 25 2.97 7.10 -4.06
N VAL A 26 3.15 8.33 -3.60
CA VAL A 26 2.47 9.51 -4.15
C VAL A 26 2.94 9.78 -5.58
N ASP A 27 4.26 9.73 -5.81
CA ASP A 27 4.84 9.96 -7.13
C ASP A 27 4.39 8.91 -8.16
N MET A 28 4.28 7.65 -7.71
CA MET A 28 3.75 6.56 -8.52
C MET A 28 2.29 6.81 -8.90
N VAL A 29 1.45 7.12 -7.93
CA VAL A 29 0.01 7.30 -8.13
C VAL A 29 -0.27 8.50 -9.04
N GLU A 30 0.48 9.60 -8.90
CA GLU A 30 0.42 10.75 -9.79
C GLU A 30 0.74 10.37 -11.25
N ARG A 31 1.76 9.51 -11.46
CA ARG A 31 2.11 9.00 -12.80
C ARG A 31 1.03 8.10 -13.42
N LEU A 32 0.24 7.43 -12.59
CA LEU A 32 -0.92 6.67 -13.04
C LEU A 32 -2.13 7.54 -13.42
N GLY A 33 -2.04 8.85 -13.24
CA GLY A 33 -3.08 9.80 -13.62
C GLY A 33 -4.04 10.21 -12.49
N VAL A 34 -3.77 9.81 -11.25
CA VAL A 34 -4.57 10.25 -10.08
C VAL A 34 -4.10 11.64 -9.63
N ASP A 35 -5.04 12.53 -9.34
CA ASP A 35 -4.73 13.85 -8.79
C ASP A 35 -4.42 13.74 -7.28
N VAL A 36 -3.14 13.85 -6.95
CA VAL A 36 -2.65 13.76 -5.57
C VAL A 36 -2.69 15.10 -4.81
N GLU A 37 -3.05 16.18 -5.49
CA GLU A 37 -3.16 17.52 -4.90
C GLU A 37 -4.63 17.99 -4.79
N CYS A 38 -5.59 17.15 -5.15
CA CYS A 38 -7.01 17.47 -5.04
C CYS A 38 -7.46 17.68 -3.58
N GLY A 39 -8.66 18.24 -3.40
CA GLY A 39 -9.26 18.48 -2.07
C GLY A 39 -9.59 17.17 -1.34
N VAL A 40 -9.62 17.24 -0.01
CA VAL A 40 -9.92 16.05 0.85
C VAL A 40 -11.32 15.49 0.61
N ASP A 41 -12.26 16.30 0.19
CA ASP A 41 -13.63 15.92 -0.21
C ASP A 41 -13.63 15.02 -1.45
N ILE A 42 -12.80 15.34 -2.45
CA ILE A 42 -12.64 14.50 -3.65
C ILE A 42 -12.00 13.15 -3.28
N VAL A 43 -11.00 13.15 -2.38
CA VAL A 43 -10.40 11.91 -1.89
C VAL A 43 -11.43 11.06 -1.14
N ALA A 44 -12.24 11.67 -0.28
CA ALA A 44 -13.31 10.98 0.44
C ALA A 44 -14.36 10.40 -0.52
N GLU A 45 -14.76 11.16 -1.54
CA GLU A 45 -15.65 10.68 -2.60
C GLU A 45 -15.03 9.50 -3.35
N SER A 46 -13.73 9.54 -3.62
CA SER A 46 -13.00 8.45 -4.28
C SER A 46 -13.00 7.17 -3.44
N VAL A 47 -12.77 7.25 -2.13
CA VAL A 47 -12.90 6.09 -1.23
C VAL A 47 -14.30 5.48 -1.33
N ASN A 48 -15.35 6.31 -1.37
CA ASN A 48 -16.72 5.83 -1.40
C ASN A 48 -17.12 5.23 -2.77
N ARG A 49 -16.66 5.80 -3.88
CA ARG A 49 -17.11 5.44 -5.24
C ARG A 49 -16.16 4.51 -5.99
N ALA A 50 -14.86 4.74 -5.84
CA ALA A 50 -13.81 3.91 -6.47
C ALA A 50 -13.28 2.83 -5.53
N GLY A 51 -13.65 2.85 -4.25
CA GLY A 51 -13.14 1.93 -3.22
C GLY A 51 -11.74 2.27 -2.74
N ILE A 52 -11.10 3.32 -3.27
CA ILE A 52 -9.73 3.72 -2.91
C ILE A 52 -9.56 5.22 -3.05
N GLY A 53 -8.79 5.81 -2.13
CA GLY A 53 -8.38 7.21 -2.18
C GLY A 53 -7.01 7.40 -1.54
N LEU A 54 -6.25 8.42 -1.96
CA LEU A 54 -4.94 8.76 -1.43
C LEU A 54 -4.93 10.21 -0.95
N PHE A 55 -4.70 10.37 0.34
CA PHE A 55 -4.41 11.65 1.00
C PHE A 55 -2.90 11.90 0.93
N ASN A 56 -2.48 12.96 0.24
CA ASN A 56 -1.08 13.37 0.21
C ASN A 56 -0.71 14.08 1.51
N GLY A 57 0.04 13.40 2.37
CA GLY A 57 0.45 13.90 3.69
C GLY A 57 1.38 15.13 3.65
N MET A 58 1.89 15.51 2.48
CA MET A 58 2.68 16.73 2.28
C MET A 58 1.83 17.90 1.78
N SER A 59 0.60 17.64 1.33
CA SER A 59 -0.30 18.68 0.83
C SER A 59 -0.84 19.55 1.98
N ALA A 60 -0.83 20.86 1.77
CA ALA A 60 -1.44 21.81 2.71
C ALA A 60 -2.97 21.70 2.77
N ARG A 61 -3.59 20.98 1.84
CA ARG A 61 -5.03 20.66 1.84
C ARG A 61 -5.36 19.52 2.81
N VAL A 62 -4.37 18.68 3.14
CA VAL A 62 -4.51 17.51 4.04
C VAL A 62 -4.03 17.83 5.45
N HIS A 63 -2.85 18.45 5.57
CA HIS A 63 -2.26 18.79 6.85
C HIS A 63 -1.88 20.28 6.93
N PRO A 64 -1.76 20.84 8.16
CA PRO A 64 -1.27 22.20 8.34
C PRO A 64 0.08 22.40 7.63
N ARG A 65 0.25 23.55 6.97
CA ARG A 65 1.50 23.88 6.23
C ARG A 65 2.76 23.74 7.09
N ALA A 66 2.66 23.97 8.41
CA ALA A 66 3.80 23.80 9.32
C ALA A 66 4.30 22.35 9.37
N LEU A 67 3.41 21.35 9.36
CA LEU A 67 3.79 19.94 9.40
C LEU A 67 4.53 19.54 8.11
N GLY A 68 4.01 19.90 6.95
CA GLY A 68 4.66 19.65 5.66
C GLY A 68 6.05 20.27 5.59
N ARG A 69 6.20 21.52 6.07
CA ARG A 69 7.50 22.19 6.13
C ARG A 69 8.51 21.51 7.05
N ILE A 70 8.06 20.99 8.20
CA ILE A 70 8.94 20.27 9.14
C ILE A 70 9.35 18.94 8.53
N LEU A 71 8.40 18.15 8.02
CA LEU A 71 8.67 16.84 7.43
C LEU A 71 9.60 16.92 6.20
N SER A 72 9.47 17.97 5.39
CA SER A 72 10.34 18.17 4.21
C SER A 72 11.81 18.48 4.54
N GLN A 73 12.11 18.83 5.79
CA GLN A 73 13.48 19.07 6.26
C GLN A 73 14.11 17.84 6.93
N ILE A 74 13.34 16.77 7.14
CA ILE A 74 13.81 15.54 7.77
C ILE A 74 14.08 14.50 6.68
N HIS A 75 15.36 14.27 6.37
CA HIS A 75 15.81 13.35 5.33
C HIS A 75 16.29 12.00 5.88
N PHE A 76 15.83 11.61 7.06
CA PHE A 76 16.12 10.33 7.71
C PHE A 76 14.90 9.78 8.42
N GLY A 77 14.88 8.47 8.67
CA GLY A 77 13.80 7.82 9.43
C GLY A 77 13.77 8.34 10.87
N SER A 78 12.61 8.82 11.31
CA SER A 78 12.43 9.38 12.65
C SER A 78 11.09 8.95 13.25
N PRO A 79 10.90 9.00 14.58
CA PRO A 79 9.60 8.75 15.20
C PRO A 79 8.48 9.66 14.65
N LEU A 80 8.82 10.87 14.17
CA LEU A 80 7.86 11.77 13.54
C LEU A 80 7.30 11.22 12.22
N ASN A 81 8.13 10.51 11.44
CA ASN A 81 7.67 9.84 10.22
C ASN A 81 6.67 8.73 10.54
N ILE A 82 6.91 7.96 11.62
CA ILE A 82 5.98 6.93 12.08
C ILE A 82 4.68 7.59 12.54
N ALA A 83 4.75 8.60 13.40
CA ALA A 83 3.58 9.33 13.90
C ALA A 83 2.77 9.96 12.76
N ALA A 84 3.43 10.64 11.83
CA ALA A 84 2.78 11.24 10.65
C ALA A 84 2.06 10.20 9.79
N SER A 85 2.65 9.00 9.65
CA SER A 85 2.04 7.91 8.87
C SER A 85 0.81 7.29 9.54
N LEU A 86 0.68 7.42 10.87
CA LEU A 86 -0.50 7.00 11.64
C LEU A 86 -1.59 8.09 11.70
N ALA A 87 -1.27 9.33 11.33
CA ALA A 87 -2.19 10.46 11.32
C ALA A 87 -3.05 10.50 10.04
N ASN A 88 -3.66 9.38 9.67
CA ASN A 88 -4.52 9.30 8.50
C ASN A 88 -5.80 10.11 8.73
N PRO A 89 -6.12 11.11 7.89
CA PRO A 89 -7.30 11.97 8.08
C PRO A 89 -8.63 11.22 7.99
N ALA A 90 -8.67 10.07 7.33
CA ALA A 90 -9.85 9.21 7.29
C ALA A 90 -10.10 8.44 8.61
N MET A 91 -9.20 8.50 9.57
CA MET A 91 -9.28 7.79 10.87
C MET A 91 -9.73 6.33 10.72
N PRO A 92 -9.03 5.50 9.93
CA PRO A 92 -9.46 4.14 9.66
C PRO A 92 -9.43 3.30 10.94
N GLY A 93 -10.45 2.47 11.13
CA GLY A 93 -10.50 1.52 12.26
C GLY A 93 -9.72 0.23 11.98
N LEU A 94 -9.28 0.00 10.74
CA LEU A 94 -8.56 -1.18 10.28
C LEU A 94 -7.27 -0.76 9.56
N ALA A 95 -6.17 -1.47 9.74
CA ALA A 95 -4.93 -1.14 9.04
C ALA A 95 -3.97 -2.33 8.88
N VAL A 96 -3.18 -2.28 7.81
CA VAL A 96 -1.92 -3.02 7.68
C VAL A 96 -0.78 -2.01 7.69
N ARG A 97 0.22 -2.24 8.53
CA ARG A 97 1.35 -1.34 8.72
C ARG A 97 2.68 -2.10 8.67
N GLY A 98 3.56 -1.70 7.76
CA GLY A 98 4.93 -2.20 7.72
C GLY A 98 5.87 -1.41 8.63
N VAL A 99 6.86 -2.09 9.19
CA VAL A 99 7.95 -1.51 9.97
C VAL A 99 9.30 -2.06 9.52
N ALA A 100 10.28 -1.16 9.39
CA ALA A 100 11.62 -1.53 8.92
C ALA A 100 12.45 -2.32 9.97
N LEU A 101 12.12 -2.18 11.25
CA LEU A 101 12.82 -2.82 12.35
C LEU A 101 11.86 -3.74 13.10
N ARG A 102 12.30 -4.98 13.35
CA ARG A 102 11.47 -6.01 13.99
C ARG A 102 11.03 -5.61 15.40
N GLU A 103 11.88 -4.95 16.14
CA GLU A 103 11.60 -4.44 17.49
C GLU A 103 10.49 -3.38 17.52
N MET A 104 10.16 -2.78 16.38
CA MET A 104 9.06 -1.81 16.26
C MET A 104 7.67 -2.46 16.08
N LEU A 105 7.58 -3.76 15.88
CA LEU A 105 6.30 -4.45 15.70
C LEU A 105 5.34 -4.21 16.88
N LEU A 106 5.78 -4.53 18.09
CA LEU A 106 4.95 -4.37 19.30
C LEU A 106 4.70 -2.90 19.65
N PRO A 107 5.70 -2.01 19.72
CA PRO A 107 5.45 -0.59 20.02
C PRO A 107 4.49 0.09 19.05
N VAL A 108 4.57 -0.21 17.76
CA VAL A 108 3.65 0.35 16.77
C VAL A 108 2.24 -0.23 16.92
N ALA A 109 2.10 -1.52 17.20
CA ALA A 109 0.80 -2.14 17.46
C ALA A 109 0.14 -1.57 18.74
N GLU A 110 0.91 -1.32 19.80
CA GLU A 110 0.45 -0.66 21.03
C GLU A 110 -0.02 0.78 20.76
N ALA A 111 0.75 1.54 19.97
CA ALA A 111 0.36 2.88 19.56
C ALA A 111 -0.94 2.85 18.73
N MET A 112 -1.09 1.92 17.80
CA MET A 112 -2.31 1.77 17.02
C MET A 112 -3.51 1.40 17.90
N ARG A 113 -3.32 0.52 18.88
CA ARG A 113 -4.36 0.22 19.89
C ARG A 113 -4.75 1.47 20.67
N ALA A 114 -3.79 2.25 21.14
CA ALA A 114 -4.03 3.49 21.88
C ALA A 114 -4.73 4.57 21.05
N ILE A 115 -4.47 4.65 19.73
CA ILE A 115 -5.15 5.56 18.79
C ILE A 115 -6.62 5.12 18.56
N GLY A 116 -6.94 3.85 18.78
CA GLY A 116 -8.30 3.33 18.63
C GLY A 116 -8.53 2.47 17.39
N TYR A 117 -7.49 1.92 16.78
CA TYR A 117 -7.67 0.90 15.75
C TYR A 117 -8.34 -0.33 16.36
N ARG A 118 -9.35 -0.84 15.67
CA ARG A 118 -10.11 -2.04 16.10
C ARG A 118 -9.41 -3.33 15.70
N ARG A 119 -8.82 -3.34 14.50
CA ARG A 119 -8.01 -4.45 14.00
C ARG A 119 -6.85 -3.92 13.18
N ALA A 120 -5.66 -4.41 13.41
CA ALA A 120 -4.48 -4.05 12.65
C ALA A 120 -3.51 -5.22 12.54
N LEU A 121 -2.70 -5.21 11.49
CA LEU A 121 -1.57 -6.12 11.34
C LEU A 121 -0.32 -5.29 11.10
N VAL A 122 0.60 -5.30 12.07
CA VAL A 122 1.92 -4.68 11.94
C VAL A 122 2.89 -5.75 11.48
N VAL A 123 3.60 -5.52 10.38
CA VAL A 123 4.41 -6.54 9.71
C VAL A 123 5.85 -6.10 9.50
N HIS A 124 6.76 -7.07 9.49
CA HIS A 124 8.17 -6.93 9.18
C HIS A 124 8.62 -8.16 8.39
N GLY A 125 8.98 -7.96 7.12
CA GLY A 125 9.46 -9.02 6.24
C GLY A 125 10.96 -9.21 6.34
N THR A 126 11.42 -10.46 6.37
CA THR A 126 12.85 -10.79 6.28
C THR A 126 13.23 -11.23 4.87
N ILE A 127 14.51 -11.23 4.59
CA ILE A 127 15.09 -11.84 3.39
C ILE A 127 15.98 -12.99 3.88
N ASP A 128 15.73 -14.19 3.39
CA ASP A 128 16.49 -15.37 3.79
C ASP A 128 17.99 -15.20 3.53
N ASN A 129 18.80 -15.66 4.45
CA ASN A 129 20.27 -15.54 4.40
C ASN A 129 20.80 -14.10 4.30
N SER A 130 20.02 -13.11 4.74
CA SER A 130 20.39 -11.70 4.71
C SER A 130 20.08 -11.01 6.03
N THR A 131 20.79 -9.90 6.30
CA THR A 131 20.43 -8.96 7.37
C THR A 131 19.48 -7.86 6.90
N LEU A 132 19.18 -7.84 5.60
CA LEU A 132 18.20 -6.89 5.02
C LEU A 132 16.79 -7.33 5.36
N ALA A 133 15.93 -6.35 5.45
CA ALA A 133 14.51 -6.54 5.76
C ALA A 133 13.66 -5.54 4.96
N MET A 134 12.35 -5.73 4.98
CA MET A 134 11.40 -4.85 4.31
C MET A 134 10.23 -4.52 5.24
N ASP A 135 9.69 -3.33 5.08
CA ASP A 135 8.52 -2.83 5.82
C ASP A 135 7.19 -3.27 5.16
N GLU A 136 7.15 -4.53 4.71
CA GLU A 136 5.98 -5.19 4.15
C GLU A 136 6.10 -6.72 4.33
N ALA A 137 5.07 -7.47 3.97
CA ALA A 137 5.18 -8.93 3.95
C ALA A 137 6.15 -9.37 2.84
N SER A 138 7.06 -10.27 3.21
CA SER A 138 8.14 -10.72 2.35
C SER A 138 7.75 -11.96 1.54
N VAL A 139 8.08 -11.96 0.26
CA VAL A 139 8.09 -13.16 -0.59
C VAL A 139 9.50 -13.77 -0.70
N CYS A 140 10.49 -13.20 0.03
CA CYS A 140 11.87 -13.65 0.01
C CYS A 140 12.33 -14.26 1.34
N GLY A 141 11.41 -14.48 2.26
CA GLY A 141 11.68 -15.01 3.59
C GLY A 141 10.46 -14.89 4.50
N ALA A 142 10.66 -15.13 5.80
CA ALA A 142 9.57 -15.08 6.77
C ALA A 142 9.07 -13.64 6.98
N THR A 143 7.78 -13.51 7.27
CA THR A 143 7.16 -12.29 7.77
C THR A 143 6.81 -12.47 9.24
N HIS A 144 7.34 -11.58 10.09
CA HIS A 144 6.94 -11.47 11.50
C HIS A 144 5.87 -10.40 11.63
N ALA A 145 4.88 -10.65 12.47
CA ALA A 145 3.77 -9.71 12.64
C ALA A 145 3.26 -9.65 14.08
N VAL A 146 2.62 -8.54 14.41
CA VAL A 146 1.75 -8.40 15.58
C VAL A 146 0.36 -8.03 15.08
N GLU A 147 -0.61 -8.87 15.38
CA GLU A 147 -2.03 -8.60 15.12
C GLU A 147 -2.65 -7.94 16.34
N LEU A 148 -3.34 -6.84 16.11
CA LEU A 148 -4.31 -6.24 17.01
C LEU A 148 -5.70 -6.71 16.59
N ALA A 149 -6.40 -7.40 17.47
CA ALA A 149 -7.80 -7.77 17.27
C ALA A 149 -8.51 -7.76 18.63
N ASP A 150 -9.69 -7.18 18.70
CA ASP A 150 -10.51 -7.11 19.91
C ASP A 150 -9.73 -6.59 21.15
N GLY A 151 -8.84 -5.61 20.93
CA GLY A 151 -8.00 -5.03 21.98
C GLY A 151 -6.79 -5.88 22.41
N GLN A 152 -6.66 -7.11 21.89
CA GLN A 152 -5.54 -8.01 22.18
C GLN A 152 -4.45 -7.89 21.13
N LEU A 153 -3.21 -8.07 21.56
CA LEU A 153 -2.03 -8.10 20.70
C LEU A 153 -1.46 -9.52 20.68
N THR A 154 -1.38 -10.10 19.49
CA THR A 154 -0.89 -11.47 19.28
C THR A 154 0.25 -11.47 18.28
N SER A 155 1.41 -12.03 18.68
CA SER A 155 2.51 -12.24 17.76
C SER A 155 2.27 -13.47 16.88
N LEU A 156 2.56 -13.32 15.59
CA LEU A 156 2.51 -14.43 14.63
C LEU A 156 3.65 -14.31 13.61
N SER A 157 3.90 -15.39 12.90
CA SER A 157 4.80 -15.38 11.74
C SER A 157 4.30 -16.33 10.68
N PHE A 158 4.60 -16.03 9.44
CA PHE A 158 4.26 -16.87 8.29
C PHE A 158 5.32 -16.73 7.20
N THR A 159 5.36 -17.70 6.31
CA THR A 159 6.25 -17.72 5.14
C THR A 159 5.44 -17.73 3.85
N PRO A 160 6.01 -17.35 2.70
CA PRO A 160 5.31 -17.37 1.42
C PRO A 160 4.69 -18.73 1.10
N ASP A 161 5.43 -19.83 1.29
CA ASP A 161 5.01 -21.20 1.03
C ASP A 161 3.80 -21.62 1.88
N ALA A 162 3.75 -21.22 3.16
CA ALA A 162 2.58 -21.41 4.01
C ALA A 162 1.34 -20.66 3.50
N CYS A 163 1.53 -19.66 2.65
CA CYS A 163 0.45 -18.88 2.02
C CYS A 163 0.16 -19.32 0.56
N GLY A 164 0.82 -20.36 0.05
CA GLY A 164 0.63 -20.87 -1.31
C GLY A 164 1.37 -20.08 -2.39
N LEU A 165 2.52 -19.47 -2.03
CA LEU A 165 3.44 -18.74 -2.90
C LEU A 165 4.83 -19.40 -2.86
N GLU A 166 5.66 -19.10 -3.86
CA GLU A 166 7.06 -19.50 -3.83
C GLU A 166 7.92 -18.51 -3.01
N ILE A 167 9.05 -18.98 -2.48
CA ILE A 167 10.08 -18.12 -1.89
C ILE A 167 10.99 -17.66 -3.04
N HIS A 168 11.14 -16.36 -3.20
CA HIS A 168 11.82 -15.74 -4.32
C HIS A 168 13.18 -15.14 -3.96
N ASP A 169 14.04 -14.98 -4.96
CA ASP A 169 15.24 -14.19 -4.86
C ASP A 169 14.90 -12.69 -4.78
N PRO A 170 15.47 -11.92 -3.83
CA PRO A 170 15.19 -10.51 -3.65
C PRO A 170 15.59 -9.62 -4.84
N GLN A 171 16.50 -10.08 -5.71
CA GLN A 171 16.90 -9.33 -6.91
C GLN A 171 15.69 -9.01 -7.82
N GLY A 172 14.69 -9.91 -7.85
CA GLY A 172 13.45 -9.71 -8.61
C GLY A 172 12.57 -8.56 -8.10
N LEU A 173 12.83 -8.05 -6.89
CA LEU A 173 12.12 -6.91 -6.28
C LEU A 173 12.85 -5.58 -6.46
N SER A 174 13.99 -5.54 -7.15
CA SER A 174 14.72 -4.29 -7.39
C SER A 174 13.77 -3.22 -7.95
N PRO A 175 13.77 -2.01 -7.37
CA PRO A 175 12.82 -0.97 -7.78
C PRO A 175 13.14 -0.44 -9.18
N ASP A 176 12.12 -0.27 -9.99
CA ASP A 176 12.21 0.57 -11.20
C ASP A 176 12.12 2.04 -10.79
N GLU A 177 12.59 2.93 -11.66
CA GLU A 177 12.64 4.35 -11.37
C GLU A 177 11.70 5.17 -12.29
N GLY A 178 11.20 6.25 -11.78
CA GLY A 178 10.49 7.25 -12.56
C GLY A 178 9.31 6.71 -13.38
N GLN A 179 9.30 6.98 -14.66
CA GLN A 179 8.26 6.55 -15.60
C GLN A 179 8.23 5.03 -15.76
N GLU A 180 9.39 4.37 -15.76
CA GLU A 180 9.49 2.91 -15.87
C GLU A 180 8.77 2.20 -14.73
N ALA A 181 8.80 2.75 -13.51
CA ALA A 181 8.07 2.20 -12.37
C ALA A 181 6.55 2.20 -12.60
N ALA A 182 5.98 3.26 -13.19
CA ALA A 182 4.56 3.33 -13.52
C ALA A 182 4.18 2.35 -14.64
N VAL A 183 5.03 2.22 -15.66
CA VAL A 183 4.85 1.26 -16.77
C VAL A 183 4.89 -0.18 -16.24
N SER A 184 5.88 -0.52 -15.42
CA SER A 184 6.00 -1.83 -14.80
C SER A 184 4.82 -2.14 -13.88
N PHE A 185 4.36 -1.17 -13.11
CA PHE A 185 3.18 -1.33 -12.27
C PHE A 185 1.91 -1.56 -13.09
N TYR A 186 1.71 -0.82 -14.18
CA TYR A 186 0.58 -1.03 -15.09
C TYR A 186 0.64 -2.41 -15.76
N ARG A 187 1.83 -2.83 -16.23
CA ARG A 187 2.06 -4.18 -16.76
C ARG A 187 1.71 -5.27 -15.76
N LEU A 188 2.10 -5.10 -14.50
CA LEU A 188 1.77 -6.04 -13.43
C LEU A 188 0.25 -6.15 -13.23
N LEU A 189 -0.48 -5.03 -13.17
CA LEU A 189 -1.93 -5.04 -13.07
C LEU A 189 -2.63 -5.64 -14.30
N SER A 190 -1.95 -5.62 -15.45
CA SER A 190 -2.41 -6.24 -16.71
C SER A 190 -1.99 -7.70 -16.87
N GLY A 191 -1.47 -8.34 -15.81
CA GLY A 191 -1.03 -9.74 -15.83
C GLY A 191 0.33 -9.97 -16.52
N ARG A 192 1.10 -8.92 -16.85
CA ARG A 192 2.39 -8.97 -17.58
C ARG A 192 3.60 -8.60 -16.71
N GLY A 193 3.46 -8.63 -15.41
CA GLY A 193 4.55 -8.38 -14.46
C GLY A 193 5.43 -9.60 -14.21
N SER A 194 6.61 -9.39 -13.57
CA SER A 194 7.42 -10.50 -13.09
C SER A 194 6.69 -11.28 -11.99
N LEU A 195 6.93 -12.59 -11.91
CA LEU A 195 6.31 -13.47 -10.92
C LEU A 195 6.58 -12.99 -9.48
N VAL A 196 7.82 -12.61 -9.18
CA VAL A 196 8.23 -12.11 -7.86
C VAL A 196 7.42 -10.90 -7.43
N ARG A 197 7.30 -9.88 -8.30
CA ARG A 197 6.52 -8.67 -8.01
C ARG A 197 5.02 -8.97 -7.93
N ARG A 198 4.55 -9.89 -8.75
CA ARG A 198 3.17 -10.35 -8.69
C ARG A 198 2.87 -10.98 -7.34
N ASP A 199 3.70 -11.93 -6.90
CA ASP A 199 3.51 -12.62 -5.61
C ASP A 199 3.64 -11.67 -4.44
N ALA A 200 4.55 -10.68 -4.48
CA ALA A 200 4.62 -9.61 -3.48
C ALA A 200 3.31 -8.80 -3.40
N VAL A 201 2.71 -8.46 -4.55
CA VAL A 201 1.41 -7.78 -4.60
C VAL A 201 0.29 -8.68 -4.06
N LEU A 202 0.26 -9.96 -4.42
CA LEU A 202 -0.74 -10.91 -3.92
C LEU A 202 -0.68 -11.03 -2.41
N LEU A 203 0.52 -11.27 -1.84
CA LEU A 203 0.72 -11.44 -0.41
C LEU A 203 0.32 -10.19 0.38
N ASN A 204 0.81 -9.01 -0.03
CA ASN A 204 0.51 -7.76 0.66
C ASN A 204 -0.95 -7.30 0.47
N SER A 205 -1.62 -7.69 -0.61
CA SER A 205 -3.06 -7.48 -0.78
C SER A 205 -3.87 -8.42 0.10
N ALA A 206 -3.42 -9.66 0.25
CA ALA A 206 -4.04 -10.65 1.12
C ALA A 206 -4.11 -10.18 2.59
N LEU A 207 -3.07 -9.48 3.08
CA LEU A 207 -3.08 -8.92 4.43
C LEU A 207 -4.22 -7.90 4.61
N ALA A 208 -4.45 -7.04 3.62
CA ALA A 208 -5.54 -6.06 3.67
C ALA A 208 -6.92 -6.74 3.62
N LEU A 209 -7.08 -7.77 2.79
CA LEU A 209 -8.31 -8.57 2.73
C LEU A 209 -8.56 -9.32 4.04
N TYR A 210 -7.52 -9.87 4.65
CA TYR A 210 -7.58 -10.57 5.94
C TYR A 210 -7.99 -9.62 7.07
N VAL A 211 -7.31 -8.48 7.21
CA VAL A 211 -7.62 -7.48 8.24
C VAL A 211 -9.03 -6.92 8.07
N ALA A 212 -9.49 -6.76 6.81
CA ALA A 212 -10.84 -6.31 6.50
C ALA A 212 -11.92 -7.41 6.71
N GLY A 213 -11.55 -8.63 7.09
CA GLY A 213 -12.48 -9.72 7.30
C GLY A 213 -13.13 -10.28 6.03
N LYS A 214 -12.54 -10.02 4.86
CA LYS A 214 -12.99 -10.59 3.58
C LYS A 214 -12.62 -12.06 3.43
N VAL A 215 -11.59 -12.47 4.13
CA VAL A 215 -11.11 -13.86 4.22
C VAL A 215 -10.70 -14.17 5.66
N THR A 216 -10.63 -15.46 5.99
CA THR A 216 -10.32 -15.95 7.35
C THR A 216 -8.84 -16.29 7.54
N THR A 217 -8.08 -16.45 6.45
CA THR A 217 -6.64 -16.75 6.49
C THR A 217 -5.90 -15.92 5.44
N ILE A 218 -4.59 -15.70 5.65
CA ILE A 218 -3.74 -14.99 4.67
C ILE A 218 -3.66 -15.79 3.37
N GLY A 219 -3.55 -17.12 3.42
CA GLY A 219 -3.54 -17.97 2.21
C GLY A 219 -4.82 -17.86 1.37
N ALA A 220 -6.00 -17.83 2.01
CA ALA A 220 -7.26 -17.55 1.31
C ALA A 220 -7.26 -16.14 0.69
N GLY A 221 -6.63 -15.17 1.37
CA GLY A 221 -6.42 -13.82 0.84
C GLY A 221 -5.53 -13.79 -0.40
N VAL A 222 -4.48 -14.62 -0.44
CA VAL A 222 -3.61 -14.77 -1.63
C VAL A 222 -4.41 -15.33 -2.81
N THR A 223 -5.24 -16.36 -2.57
CA THR A 223 -6.12 -16.94 -3.61
C THR A 223 -7.07 -15.88 -4.17
N LEU A 224 -7.78 -15.16 -3.30
CA LEU A 224 -8.70 -14.10 -3.72
C LEU A 224 -7.94 -12.95 -4.43
N SER A 225 -6.76 -12.56 -3.95
CA SER A 225 -5.94 -11.53 -4.59
C SER A 225 -5.54 -11.93 -6.02
N ARG A 226 -5.23 -13.22 -6.23
CA ARG A 226 -4.90 -13.77 -7.55
C ARG A 226 -6.10 -13.68 -8.49
N GLU A 227 -7.27 -14.10 -8.05
CA GLU A 227 -8.52 -14.00 -8.84
C GLU A 227 -8.83 -12.56 -9.24
N LEU A 228 -8.72 -11.60 -8.30
CA LEU A 228 -8.97 -10.19 -8.54
C LEU A 228 -7.96 -9.55 -9.49
N LEU A 229 -6.71 -10.01 -9.48
CA LEU A 229 -5.68 -9.54 -10.39
C LEU A 229 -5.89 -10.13 -11.80
N ASP A 230 -6.12 -11.45 -11.88
CA ASP A 230 -6.23 -12.18 -13.15
C ASP A 230 -7.53 -11.86 -13.91
N SER A 231 -8.61 -11.53 -13.20
CA SER A 231 -9.86 -11.05 -13.82
C SER A 231 -9.77 -9.62 -14.37
N GLY A 232 -8.71 -8.85 -14.06
CA GLY A 232 -8.60 -7.44 -14.43
C GLY A 232 -9.34 -6.47 -13.50
N ALA A 233 -10.00 -6.95 -12.45
CA ALA A 233 -10.77 -6.11 -11.52
C ALA A 233 -9.90 -5.03 -10.84
N ALA A 234 -8.62 -5.32 -10.58
CA ALA A 234 -7.67 -4.34 -10.04
C ALA A 234 -7.39 -3.20 -11.04
N LEU A 235 -7.32 -3.51 -12.34
CA LEU A 235 -7.12 -2.51 -13.40
C LEU A 235 -8.38 -1.63 -13.60
N GLU A 236 -9.56 -2.22 -13.54
CA GLU A 236 -10.82 -1.47 -13.56
C GLU A 236 -10.93 -0.55 -12.33
N THR A 237 -10.46 -1.00 -11.16
CA THR A 237 -10.42 -0.18 -9.95
C THR A 237 -9.45 1.00 -10.11
N LEU A 238 -8.28 0.80 -10.76
CA LEU A 238 -7.37 1.89 -11.11
C LEU A 238 -8.06 2.93 -12.01
N GLN A 239 -8.77 2.48 -13.05
CA GLN A 239 -9.48 3.39 -13.95
C GLN A 239 -10.53 4.21 -13.19
N ARG A 240 -11.37 3.57 -12.37
CA ARG A 240 -12.35 4.28 -11.52
C ARG A 240 -11.67 5.26 -10.56
N TRP A 241 -10.53 4.90 -9.99
CA TRP A 241 -9.78 5.77 -9.11
C TRP A 241 -9.31 7.04 -9.82
N VAL A 242 -8.71 6.89 -11.01
CA VAL A 242 -8.31 8.02 -11.87
C VAL A 242 -9.52 8.87 -12.26
N GLU A 243 -10.66 8.26 -12.53
CA GLU A 243 -11.89 8.99 -12.89
C GLU A 243 -12.45 9.83 -11.74
N VAL A 244 -12.40 9.33 -10.50
CA VAL A 244 -13.06 9.96 -9.36
C VAL A 244 -12.13 10.88 -8.60
N GLN A 245 -10.86 10.47 -8.37
CA GLN A 245 -9.89 11.30 -7.65
C GLN A 245 -9.16 12.23 -8.61
N ASN A 246 -9.90 13.15 -9.24
CA ASN A 246 -9.35 14.18 -10.13
C ASN A 246 -10.24 15.41 -10.18
N GLU A 247 -9.64 16.61 -10.07
CA GLU A 247 -10.31 17.87 -10.39
C GLU A 247 -10.54 18.00 -11.91
N ASP A 248 -9.59 17.53 -12.73
CA ASP A 248 -9.73 17.37 -14.20
C ASP A 248 -9.70 15.89 -14.59
N ARG A 249 -10.86 15.25 -14.55
CA ARG A 249 -11.05 13.84 -14.93
C ARG A 249 -10.45 13.50 -16.30
N GLN A 250 -10.61 14.37 -17.28
CA GLN A 250 -10.15 14.12 -18.65
C GLN A 250 -8.64 14.12 -18.75
N ARG A 251 -7.95 14.96 -17.96
CA ARG A 251 -6.49 14.99 -17.87
C ARG A 251 -5.98 13.67 -17.31
N GLY A 252 -6.54 13.20 -16.20
CA GLY A 252 -6.13 11.94 -15.58
C GLY A 252 -6.31 10.74 -16.51
N LEU A 253 -7.46 10.63 -17.18
CA LEU A 253 -7.73 9.55 -18.14
C LEU A 253 -6.77 9.59 -19.34
N ARG A 254 -6.49 10.77 -19.91
CA ARG A 254 -5.48 10.88 -21.00
C ARG A 254 -4.11 10.41 -20.57
N GLN A 255 -3.71 10.70 -19.32
CA GLN A 255 -2.44 10.27 -18.76
C GLN A 255 -2.40 8.74 -18.60
N LEU A 256 -3.46 8.14 -18.06
CA LEU A 256 -3.58 6.68 -17.94
C LEU A 256 -3.58 5.99 -19.31
N ASP A 257 -4.26 6.55 -20.31
CA ASP A 257 -4.25 6.02 -21.68
C ASP A 257 -2.88 6.13 -22.35
N ALA A 258 -2.12 7.20 -22.09
CA ALA A 258 -0.75 7.31 -22.56
C ALA A 258 0.14 6.21 -21.94
N LEU A 259 0.03 6.00 -20.64
CA LEU A 259 0.74 4.95 -19.91
C LEU A 259 0.35 3.55 -20.42
N ARG A 260 -0.93 3.32 -20.70
CA ARG A 260 -1.42 2.07 -21.29
C ARG A 260 -0.76 1.76 -22.61
N ARG A 261 -0.63 2.77 -23.50
CA ARG A 261 0.07 2.61 -24.80
C ARG A 261 1.55 2.31 -24.64
N GLU A 262 2.23 2.96 -23.68
CA GLU A 262 3.64 2.73 -23.38
C GLU A 262 3.87 1.34 -22.75
N ALA A 263 2.91 0.85 -21.99
CA ALA A 263 2.96 -0.46 -21.36
C ALA A 263 2.59 -1.62 -22.31
N ALA A 264 2.00 -1.35 -23.46
CA ALA A 264 1.61 -2.36 -24.43
C ALA A 264 2.80 -3.08 -25.04
#